data_96969fb1e268f06a1236847f7d4e0002
#
_entry.id   96969fb1e268f06a1236847f7d4e0002
#
_cell.length_a   1.000
_cell.length_b   1.000
_cell.length_c   1.000
_cell.angle_alpha   90.00
_cell.angle_beta   90.00
_cell.angle_gamma   90.00
#
_symmetry.space_group_name_H-M   'P 1'
#
loop_
_entity.id
_entity.type
_entity.pdbx_description
1 polymer ?
#
loop_
_entity_poly.entity_id
_entity_poly.type
_entity_poly.pdbx_seq_one_letter_code
_entity_poly.pdbx_strand_id
1 'polypeptide(L)'
;MTLGFLQQDFLGTDVWMWLLFLGIVLALLAFDLGVLNRKDHEVGVRESLLLSAGYIGFGVAFGGWVWWQMGAQSGAEYLTGFMIEKSLAMDNVFVIALIFSYFAVPRIYQHRVLFWGILGVIVLRGIMIALGATLISQFGWVMYLFGAFLLITGIKMLWLVDDMPKIGENPLLGFLQKRLRVTPELHGNAFLVRRPISDAPGAKQVWWATPLFVALIMVEVADLVFAVDSVPAIFAITQDPFIVYTSNIFAILGLRALYFALAAVIHRFQYLKYALALILVFIGGKIFYAQWFGKPDPMFSLTVTFGLLTAGVVYSLYRTRKDGGSGAGALSPGA
;
A
#
# COMPACT_ATOMS: atom_id res chain seq x y z
N MET A 1 -31.00 21.71 14.10
CA MET A 1 -29.61 22.19 14.02
C MET A 1 -28.60 21.17 13.51
N THR A 2 -28.87 19.89 13.57
CA THR A 2 -27.92 18.81 13.19
C THR A 2 -27.80 18.54 11.69
N LEU A 3 -28.81 18.80 10.88
CA LEU A 3 -28.76 18.56 9.43
C LEU A 3 -27.91 19.58 8.66
N GLY A 4 -27.77 20.82 9.14
CA GLY A 4 -26.95 21.84 8.46
C GLY A 4 -25.44 21.58 8.58
N PHE A 5 -24.97 20.88 9.62
CA PHE A 5 -23.55 20.49 9.77
C PHE A 5 -23.16 19.41 8.76
N LEU A 6 -24.04 18.45 8.47
CA LEU A 6 -23.77 17.36 7.54
C LEU A 6 -23.61 17.80 6.09
N GLN A 7 -24.22 18.96 5.73
CA GLN A 7 -24.16 19.55 4.40
C GLN A 7 -23.11 20.67 4.29
N GLN A 8 -22.28 20.86 5.33
CA GLN A 8 -21.16 21.78 5.22
C GLN A 8 -20.08 21.18 4.30
N ASP A 9 -19.51 22.08 3.49
CA ASP A 9 -18.35 21.71 2.65
C ASP A 9 -17.12 21.50 3.53
N PHE A 10 -16.47 20.35 3.35
CA PHE A 10 -15.15 20.03 3.91
C PHE A 10 -14.25 19.50 2.81
N LEU A 11 -13.27 20.28 2.42
CA LEU A 11 -12.34 19.97 1.34
C LEU A 11 -13.02 19.67 0.00
N GLY A 12 -14.06 20.44 -0.35
CA GLY A 12 -14.80 20.30 -1.62
C GLY A 12 -15.86 19.22 -1.63
N THR A 13 -16.13 18.57 -0.49
CA THR A 13 -17.11 17.47 -0.39
C THR A 13 -17.89 17.61 0.92
N ASP A 14 -19.17 17.25 0.91
CA ASP A 14 -20.04 17.30 2.10
C ASP A 14 -19.51 16.44 3.25
N VAL A 15 -19.58 16.98 4.48
CA VAL A 15 -19.12 16.27 5.71
C VAL A 15 -19.74 14.88 5.86
N TRP A 16 -21.02 14.70 5.48
CA TRP A 16 -21.69 13.40 5.62
C TRP A 16 -21.01 12.29 4.78
N MET A 17 -20.44 12.64 3.62
CA MET A 17 -19.71 11.68 2.77
C MET A 17 -18.42 11.22 3.44
N TRP A 18 -17.70 12.13 4.09
CA TRP A 18 -16.52 11.80 4.90
C TRP A 18 -16.87 10.91 6.08
N LEU A 19 -17.98 11.22 6.79
CA LEU A 19 -18.45 10.41 7.91
C LEU A 19 -18.91 9.02 7.47
N LEU A 20 -19.60 8.91 6.32
CA LEU A 20 -19.97 7.63 5.74
C LEU A 20 -18.73 6.78 5.43
N PHE A 21 -17.77 7.39 4.74
CA PHE A 21 -16.51 6.72 4.41
C PHE A 21 -15.78 6.23 5.68
N LEU A 22 -15.58 7.12 6.66
CA LEU A 22 -14.92 6.76 7.94
C LEU A 22 -15.70 5.68 8.68
N GLY A 23 -17.02 5.74 8.69
CA GLY A 23 -17.88 4.72 9.28
C GLY A 23 -17.68 3.36 8.62
N ILE A 24 -17.61 3.30 7.29
CA ILE A 24 -17.34 2.06 6.54
C ILE A 24 -15.94 1.54 6.87
N VAL A 25 -14.91 2.39 6.85
CA VAL A 25 -13.53 1.99 7.17
C VAL A 25 -13.44 1.43 8.58
N LEU A 26 -14.02 2.12 9.57
CA LEU A 26 -14.02 1.66 10.96
C LEU A 26 -14.80 0.34 11.14
N ALA A 27 -15.93 0.20 10.44
CA ALA A 27 -16.70 -1.05 10.45
C ALA A 27 -15.90 -2.22 9.86
N LEU A 28 -15.20 -2.01 8.74
CA LEU A 28 -14.34 -3.02 8.11
C LEU A 28 -13.16 -3.40 9.02
N LEU A 29 -12.52 -2.42 9.66
CA LEU A 29 -11.44 -2.67 10.62
C LEU A 29 -11.94 -3.39 11.88
N ALA A 30 -13.10 -3.02 12.41
CA ALA A 30 -13.72 -3.69 13.55
C ALA A 30 -14.13 -5.13 13.22
N PHE A 31 -14.67 -5.36 12.02
CA PHE A 31 -14.99 -6.69 11.53
C PHE A 31 -13.72 -7.56 11.40
N ASP A 32 -12.67 -6.97 10.87
CA ASP A 32 -11.38 -7.63 10.71
C ASP A 32 -10.78 -8.09 12.04
N LEU A 33 -10.83 -7.24 13.08
CA LEU A 33 -10.34 -7.57 14.43
C LEU A 33 -11.29 -8.46 15.22
N GLY A 34 -12.58 -8.15 15.18
CA GLY A 34 -13.55 -8.74 16.08
C GLY A 34 -14.06 -10.11 15.62
N VAL A 35 -14.11 -10.34 14.32
CA VAL A 35 -14.69 -11.56 13.73
C VAL A 35 -13.62 -12.47 13.15
N LEU A 36 -12.73 -11.91 12.31
CA LEU A 36 -11.79 -12.71 11.54
C LEU A 36 -10.54 -13.10 12.34
N ASN A 37 -10.08 -12.28 13.27
CA ASN A 37 -8.81 -12.49 13.98
C ASN A 37 -8.96 -12.46 15.51
N ARG A 38 -10.06 -12.97 16.01
CA ARG A 38 -10.31 -13.07 17.46
C ARG A 38 -9.32 -13.99 18.19
N LYS A 39 -8.71 -14.93 17.48
CA LYS A 39 -7.64 -15.81 17.98
C LYS A 39 -6.50 -15.79 16.99
N ASP A 40 -5.25 -15.75 17.50
CA ASP A 40 -4.06 -15.88 16.68
C ASP A 40 -4.09 -17.24 15.97
N HIS A 41 -4.28 -17.25 14.65
CA HIS A 41 -4.22 -18.42 13.80
C HIS A 41 -3.44 -18.11 12.50
N GLU A 42 -2.91 -19.12 11.88
CA GLU A 42 -2.29 -18.97 10.56
C GLU A 42 -3.35 -18.83 9.48
N VAL A 43 -3.37 -17.67 8.83
CA VAL A 43 -4.34 -17.38 7.75
C VAL A 43 -3.97 -18.20 6.51
N GLY A 44 -4.90 -19.05 6.06
CA GLY A 44 -4.72 -19.88 4.88
C GLY A 44 -4.81 -19.10 3.58
N VAL A 45 -4.17 -19.60 2.51
CA VAL A 45 -4.16 -18.94 1.19
C VAL A 45 -5.57 -18.73 0.64
N ARG A 46 -6.47 -19.72 0.78
CA ARG A 46 -7.85 -19.62 0.30
C ARG A 46 -8.65 -18.56 1.05
N GLU A 47 -8.49 -18.50 2.36
CA GLU A 47 -9.11 -17.49 3.22
C GLU A 47 -8.62 -16.09 2.82
N SER A 48 -7.32 -15.94 2.64
CA SER A 48 -6.69 -14.68 2.22
C SER A 48 -7.18 -14.20 0.86
N LEU A 49 -7.35 -15.11 -0.10
CA LEU A 49 -7.88 -14.77 -1.42
C LEU A 49 -9.35 -14.32 -1.35
N LEU A 50 -10.18 -14.99 -0.55
CA LEU A 50 -11.58 -14.62 -0.35
C LEU A 50 -11.71 -13.26 0.34
N LEU A 51 -10.91 -13.02 1.38
CA LEU A 51 -10.86 -11.72 2.08
C LEU A 51 -10.37 -10.61 1.15
N SER A 52 -9.30 -10.87 0.37
CA SER A 52 -8.79 -9.91 -0.60
C SER A 52 -9.85 -9.57 -1.66
N ALA A 53 -10.54 -10.58 -2.20
CA ALA A 53 -11.65 -10.38 -3.14
C ALA A 53 -12.80 -9.58 -2.50
N GLY A 54 -13.12 -9.83 -1.23
CA GLY A 54 -14.12 -9.07 -0.47
C GLY A 54 -13.72 -7.59 -0.34
N TYR A 55 -12.49 -7.28 0.07
CA TYR A 55 -12.01 -5.89 0.17
C TYR A 55 -11.97 -5.19 -1.19
N ILE A 56 -11.55 -5.90 -2.25
CA ILE A 56 -11.60 -5.36 -3.62
C ILE A 56 -13.05 -5.07 -4.03
N GLY A 57 -13.97 -6.00 -3.75
CA GLY A 57 -15.39 -5.84 -4.00
C GLY A 57 -15.98 -4.61 -3.29
N PHE A 58 -15.64 -4.40 -2.02
CA PHE A 58 -16.04 -3.20 -1.26
C PHE A 58 -15.48 -1.92 -1.89
N GLY A 59 -14.20 -1.90 -2.26
CA GLY A 59 -13.58 -0.75 -2.91
C GLY A 59 -14.24 -0.42 -4.26
N VAL A 60 -14.54 -1.44 -5.08
CA VAL A 60 -15.23 -1.25 -6.36
C VAL A 60 -16.69 -0.81 -6.15
N ALA A 61 -17.40 -1.39 -5.17
CA ALA A 61 -18.77 -0.98 -4.83
C ALA A 61 -18.82 0.48 -4.35
N PHE A 62 -17.84 0.92 -3.54
CA PHE A 62 -17.73 2.32 -3.15
C PHE A 62 -17.44 3.21 -4.36
N GLY A 63 -16.62 2.77 -5.32
CA GLY A 63 -16.41 3.44 -6.59
C GLY A 63 -17.70 3.58 -7.41
N GLY A 64 -18.55 2.55 -7.43
CA GLY A 64 -19.89 2.60 -8.03
C GLY A 64 -20.81 3.61 -7.32
N TRP A 65 -20.71 3.72 -5.99
CA TRP A 65 -21.43 4.73 -5.22
C TRP A 65 -20.93 6.16 -5.52
N VAL A 66 -19.61 6.36 -5.61
CA VAL A 66 -19.00 7.65 -6.05
C VAL A 66 -19.50 8.02 -7.45
N TRP A 67 -19.53 7.04 -8.37
CA TRP A 67 -20.04 7.24 -9.71
C TRP A 67 -21.50 7.73 -9.71
N TRP A 68 -22.33 7.11 -8.90
CA TRP A 68 -23.75 7.47 -8.79
C TRP A 68 -23.94 8.84 -8.12
N GLN A 69 -23.19 9.15 -7.06
CA GLN A 69 -23.35 10.35 -6.23
C GLN A 69 -22.66 11.59 -6.81
N MET A 70 -21.45 11.42 -7.37
CA MET A 70 -20.58 12.51 -7.83
C MET A 70 -20.44 12.56 -9.35
N GLY A 71 -21.05 11.62 -10.07
CA GLY A 71 -21.04 11.54 -11.53
C GLY A 71 -19.96 10.66 -12.12
N ALA A 72 -20.05 10.44 -13.43
CA ALA A 72 -19.20 9.47 -14.15
C ALA A 72 -17.71 9.83 -14.13
N GLN A 73 -17.39 11.13 -14.18
CA GLN A 73 -16.00 11.58 -14.12
C GLN A 73 -15.35 11.20 -12.79
N SER A 74 -15.96 11.56 -11.66
CA SER A 74 -15.46 11.27 -10.32
C SER A 74 -15.36 9.77 -10.06
N GLY A 75 -16.35 8.99 -10.55
CA GLY A 75 -16.32 7.54 -10.47
C GLY A 75 -15.16 6.93 -11.24
N ALA A 76 -14.88 7.40 -12.45
CA ALA A 76 -13.75 6.94 -13.26
C ALA A 76 -12.40 7.33 -12.64
N GLU A 77 -12.30 8.54 -12.09
CA GLU A 77 -11.10 9.01 -11.37
C GLU A 77 -10.83 8.16 -10.12
N TYR A 78 -11.88 7.87 -9.32
CA TYR A 78 -11.79 6.99 -8.15
C TYR A 78 -11.31 5.59 -8.53
N LEU A 79 -11.97 4.96 -9.52
CA LEU A 79 -11.60 3.59 -9.94
C LEU A 79 -10.17 3.53 -10.50
N THR A 80 -9.75 4.55 -11.25
CA THR A 80 -8.38 4.64 -11.76
C THR A 80 -7.39 4.73 -10.59
N GLY A 81 -7.62 5.64 -9.63
CA GLY A 81 -6.79 5.79 -8.44
C GLY A 81 -6.73 4.51 -7.60
N PHE A 82 -7.90 3.88 -7.36
CA PHE A 82 -8.00 2.61 -6.65
C PHE A 82 -7.19 1.49 -7.32
N MET A 83 -7.26 1.36 -8.64
CA MET A 83 -6.53 0.33 -9.39
C MET A 83 -5.03 0.56 -9.37
N ILE A 84 -4.60 1.81 -9.54
CA ILE A 84 -3.17 2.16 -9.51
C ILE A 84 -2.61 1.89 -8.12
N GLU A 85 -3.26 2.38 -7.08
CA GLU A 85 -2.83 2.17 -5.70
C GLU A 85 -2.81 0.68 -5.34
N LYS A 86 -3.85 -0.07 -5.73
CA LYS A 86 -3.92 -1.51 -5.51
C LYS A 86 -2.78 -2.27 -6.17
N SER A 87 -2.34 -1.80 -7.33
CA SER A 87 -1.24 -2.39 -8.08
C SER A 87 0.13 -2.04 -7.47
N LEU A 88 0.33 -0.78 -7.09
CA LEU A 88 1.53 -0.34 -6.36
C LEU A 88 1.64 -1.05 -5.01
N ALA A 89 0.51 -1.32 -4.35
CA ALA A 89 0.47 -2.06 -3.10
C ALA A 89 0.99 -3.51 -3.22
N MET A 90 1.06 -4.11 -4.41
CA MET A 90 1.68 -5.42 -4.61
C MET A 90 3.20 -5.37 -4.39
N ASP A 91 3.88 -4.28 -4.77
CA ASP A 91 5.31 -4.09 -4.50
C ASP A 91 5.57 -3.90 -3.00
N ASN A 92 4.64 -3.23 -2.30
CA ASN A 92 4.71 -3.09 -0.83
C ASN A 92 4.68 -4.46 -0.14
N VAL A 93 3.86 -5.41 -0.63
CA VAL A 93 3.79 -6.78 -0.11
C VAL A 93 5.15 -7.46 -0.16
N PHE A 94 5.92 -7.26 -1.23
CA PHE A 94 7.25 -7.83 -1.37
C PHE A 94 8.22 -7.30 -0.31
N VAL A 95 8.26 -5.98 -0.11
CA VAL A 95 9.14 -5.35 0.90
C VAL A 95 8.73 -5.76 2.32
N ILE A 96 7.43 -5.84 2.60
CA ILE A 96 6.92 -6.34 3.88
C ILE A 96 7.39 -7.79 4.13
N ALA A 97 7.33 -8.65 3.11
CA ALA A 97 7.82 -10.03 3.22
C ALA A 97 9.33 -10.09 3.53
N LEU A 98 10.13 -9.23 2.91
CA LEU A 98 11.56 -9.11 3.21
C LEU A 98 11.81 -8.63 4.66
N ILE A 99 11.06 -7.63 5.13
CA ILE A 99 11.16 -7.14 6.51
C ILE A 99 10.84 -8.27 7.50
N PHE A 100 9.73 -9.00 7.30
CA PHE A 100 9.36 -10.10 8.18
C PHE A 100 10.37 -11.26 8.15
N SER A 101 10.94 -11.54 6.98
CA SER A 101 12.02 -12.53 6.84
C SER A 101 13.28 -12.11 7.59
N TYR A 102 13.69 -10.83 7.46
CA TYR A 102 14.87 -10.29 8.16
C TYR A 102 14.75 -10.37 9.68
N PHE A 103 13.58 -10.02 10.24
CA PHE A 103 13.31 -10.08 11.67
C PHE A 103 12.85 -11.46 12.15
N ALA A 104 12.82 -12.46 11.26
CA ALA A 104 12.32 -13.80 11.53
C ALA A 104 10.94 -13.79 12.22
N VAL A 105 10.02 -12.90 11.78
CA VAL A 105 8.69 -12.76 12.38
C VAL A 105 7.84 -13.98 12.04
N PRO A 106 7.41 -14.79 13.04
CA PRO A 106 6.54 -15.94 12.81
C PRO A 106 5.21 -15.53 12.17
N ARG A 107 4.66 -16.36 11.28
CA ARG A 107 3.41 -16.07 10.56
C ARG A 107 2.26 -15.69 11.49
N ILE A 108 2.18 -16.33 12.66
CA ILE A 108 1.19 -16.07 13.69
C ILE A 108 1.21 -14.62 14.23
N TYR A 109 2.34 -13.91 14.15
CA TYR A 109 2.45 -12.52 14.63
C TYR A 109 2.44 -11.50 13.48
N GLN A 110 2.61 -11.92 12.22
CA GLN A 110 2.62 -11.03 11.07
C GLN A 110 1.31 -10.26 10.92
N HIS A 111 0.18 -10.91 11.18
CA HIS A 111 -1.15 -10.28 11.09
C HIS A 111 -1.29 -9.10 12.04
N ARG A 112 -0.67 -9.16 13.23
CA ARG A 112 -0.69 -8.08 14.22
C ARG A 112 0.11 -6.87 13.76
N VAL A 113 1.31 -7.09 13.21
CA VAL A 113 2.13 -6.01 12.63
C VAL A 113 1.39 -5.34 11.48
N LEU A 114 0.82 -6.13 10.56
CA LEU A 114 0.07 -5.60 9.42
C LEU A 114 -1.19 -4.83 9.85
N PHE A 115 -1.85 -5.25 10.91
CA PHE A 115 -3.03 -4.53 11.41
C PHE A 115 -2.66 -3.14 11.95
N TRP A 116 -1.67 -3.08 12.84
CA TRP A 116 -1.18 -1.79 13.36
C TRP A 116 -0.55 -0.94 12.26
N GLY A 117 0.11 -1.59 11.29
CA GLY A 117 0.61 -0.96 10.08
C GLY A 117 -0.51 -0.27 9.29
N ILE A 118 -1.63 -0.94 9.02
CA ILE A 118 -2.76 -0.31 8.31
C ILE A 118 -3.28 0.93 9.04
N LEU A 119 -3.38 0.89 10.38
CA LEU A 119 -3.81 2.05 11.15
C LEU A 119 -2.84 3.22 11.02
N GLY A 120 -1.53 2.96 11.09
CA GLY A 120 -0.50 3.96 10.89
C GLY A 120 -0.54 4.54 9.47
N VAL A 121 -0.64 3.67 8.47
CA VAL A 121 -0.76 4.07 7.06
C VAL A 121 -1.98 4.96 6.81
N ILE A 122 -3.15 4.68 7.37
CA ILE A 122 -4.35 5.52 7.23
C ILE A 122 -4.05 6.95 7.70
N VAL A 123 -3.39 7.09 8.84
CA VAL A 123 -3.03 8.40 9.40
C VAL A 123 -1.94 9.09 8.57
N LEU A 124 -0.86 8.38 8.27
CA LEU A 124 0.28 8.93 7.52
C LEU A 124 -0.12 9.37 6.11
N ARG A 125 -0.90 8.55 5.40
CA ARG A 125 -1.42 8.91 4.07
C ARG A 125 -2.42 10.06 4.13
N GLY A 126 -3.26 10.13 5.17
CA GLY A 126 -4.12 11.29 5.40
C GLY A 126 -3.32 12.58 5.49
N ILE A 127 -2.24 12.58 6.28
CA ILE A 127 -1.34 13.72 6.41
C ILE A 127 -0.67 14.06 5.06
N MET A 128 -0.12 13.06 4.37
CA MET A 128 0.56 13.27 3.09
C MET A 128 -0.38 13.82 2.01
N ILE A 129 -1.60 13.27 1.92
CA ILE A 129 -2.59 13.72 0.96
C ILE A 129 -3.06 15.14 1.28
N ALA A 130 -3.30 15.47 2.56
CA ALA A 130 -3.66 16.82 2.97
C ALA A 130 -2.53 17.83 2.65
N LEU A 131 -1.27 17.47 2.92
CA LEU A 131 -0.11 18.30 2.56
C LEU A 131 0.03 18.43 1.05
N GLY A 132 -0.12 17.35 0.30
CA GLY A 132 -0.06 17.33 -1.17
C GLY A 132 -1.15 18.19 -1.80
N ALA A 133 -2.39 18.07 -1.33
CA ALA A 133 -3.52 18.88 -1.78
C ALA A 133 -3.28 20.37 -1.51
N THR A 134 -2.77 20.71 -0.31
CA THR A 134 -2.44 22.08 0.06
C THR A 134 -1.32 22.65 -0.81
N LEU A 135 -0.27 21.86 -1.06
CA LEU A 135 0.84 22.27 -1.92
C LEU A 135 0.38 22.54 -3.35
N ILE A 136 -0.44 21.64 -3.91
CA ILE A 136 -0.95 21.77 -5.28
C ILE A 136 -1.89 22.96 -5.41
N SER A 137 -2.76 23.21 -4.41
CA SER A 137 -3.70 24.35 -4.44
C SER A 137 -3.00 25.69 -4.35
N GLN A 138 -1.89 25.76 -3.61
CA GLN A 138 -1.11 27.00 -3.47
C GLN A 138 -0.08 27.19 -4.58
N PHE A 139 0.51 26.09 -5.07
CA PHE A 139 1.62 26.08 -6.01
C PHE A 139 1.35 25.14 -7.18
N GLY A 140 0.56 25.57 -8.17
CA GLY A 140 0.19 24.74 -9.33
C GLY A 140 1.38 24.13 -10.10
N TRP A 141 2.57 24.74 -10.04
CA TRP A 141 3.78 24.22 -10.65
C TRP A 141 4.28 22.89 -10.01
N VAL A 142 3.86 22.61 -8.77
CA VAL A 142 4.20 21.35 -8.07
C VAL A 142 3.72 20.13 -8.85
N MET A 143 2.61 20.26 -9.60
CA MET A 143 2.13 19.18 -10.47
C MET A 143 3.17 18.78 -11.53
N TYR A 144 3.92 19.73 -12.09
CA TYR A 144 4.97 19.42 -13.07
C TYR A 144 6.16 18.73 -12.41
N LEU A 145 6.49 19.13 -11.17
CA LEU A 145 7.49 18.41 -10.37
C LEU A 145 7.07 16.97 -10.12
N PHE A 146 5.81 16.74 -9.78
CA PHE A 146 5.26 15.39 -9.61
C PHE A 146 5.28 14.60 -10.93
N GLY A 147 4.90 15.23 -12.05
CA GLY A 147 4.97 14.61 -13.37
C GLY A 147 6.39 14.18 -13.74
N ALA A 148 7.38 15.08 -13.56
CA ALA A 148 8.78 14.77 -13.82
C ALA A 148 9.28 13.63 -12.90
N PHE A 149 8.93 13.68 -11.63
CA PHE A 149 9.27 12.64 -10.66
C PHE A 149 8.70 11.27 -11.07
N LEU A 150 7.43 11.19 -11.47
CA LEU A 150 6.79 9.95 -11.93
C LEU A 150 7.44 9.41 -13.21
N LEU A 151 7.77 10.30 -14.16
CA LEU A 151 8.50 9.90 -15.38
C LEU A 151 9.88 9.31 -15.05
N ILE A 152 10.66 9.99 -14.20
CA ILE A 152 11.98 9.53 -13.79
C ILE A 152 11.88 8.19 -13.05
N THR A 153 10.95 8.07 -12.11
CA THR A 153 10.73 6.83 -11.35
C THR A 153 10.31 5.68 -12.27
N GLY A 154 9.33 5.91 -13.16
CA GLY A 154 8.89 4.89 -14.10
C GLY A 154 10.00 4.45 -15.05
N ILE A 155 10.78 5.38 -15.63
CA ILE A 155 11.93 5.08 -16.49
C ILE A 155 13.01 4.33 -15.69
N LYS A 156 13.33 4.77 -14.48
CA LYS A 156 14.29 4.11 -13.60
C LYS A 156 13.87 2.67 -13.29
N MET A 157 12.59 2.42 -13.02
CA MET A 157 12.05 1.08 -12.77
C MET A 157 12.17 0.16 -14.00
N LEU A 158 12.15 0.69 -15.23
CA LEU A 158 12.37 -0.10 -16.44
C LEU A 158 13.83 -0.53 -16.59
N TRP A 159 14.78 0.26 -16.12
CA TRP A 159 16.22 0.02 -16.32
C TRP A 159 16.91 -0.67 -15.15
N LEU A 160 16.51 -0.35 -13.89
CA LEU A 160 17.14 -0.82 -12.64
C LEU A 160 16.25 -1.85 -11.93
N VAL A 161 16.04 -2.96 -12.61
CA VAL A 161 15.00 -3.93 -12.23
C VAL A 161 15.42 -4.89 -11.11
N ASP A 162 16.70 -5.05 -10.79
CA ASP A 162 17.20 -6.22 -10.05
C ASP A 162 17.78 -5.95 -8.65
N ASP A 163 17.80 -4.72 -8.18
CA ASP A 163 18.32 -4.43 -6.83
C ASP A 163 17.26 -4.71 -5.75
N MET A 164 17.38 -5.88 -5.12
CA MET A 164 16.57 -6.18 -3.93
C MET A 164 16.99 -5.29 -2.75
N PRO A 165 16.02 -4.67 -2.02
CA PRO A 165 16.33 -3.86 -0.86
C PRO A 165 17.04 -4.70 0.21
N LYS A 166 18.26 -4.30 0.60
CA LYS A 166 19.01 -4.93 1.68
C LYS A 166 18.61 -4.33 3.02
N ILE A 167 17.68 -4.97 3.71
CA ILE A 167 17.13 -4.48 4.98
C ILE A 167 18.23 -4.25 6.03
N GLY A 168 19.24 -5.13 6.09
CA GLY A 168 20.34 -5.03 7.06
C GLY A 168 21.25 -3.80 6.87
N GLU A 169 21.34 -3.26 5.66
CA GLU A 169 22.13 -2.07 5.33
C GLU A 169 21.32 -0.75 5.43
N ASN A 170 20.05 -0.84 5.83
CA ASN A 170 19.17 0.32 5.90
C ASN A 170 19.61 1.26 7.04
N PRO A 171 19.92 2.56 6.75
CA PRO A 171 20.38 3.52 7.75
C PRO A 171 19.35 3.77 8.86
N LEU A 172 18.05 3.64 8.56
CA LEU A 172 16.99 3.74 9.55
C LEU A 172 17.08 2.61 10.58
N LEU A 173 17.32 1.38 10.13
CA LEU A 173 17.50 0.24 11.04
C LEU A 173 18.66 0.48 12.01
N GLY A 174 19.80 0.95 11.48
CA GLY A 174 20.96 1.32 12.30
C GLY A 174 20.65 2.44 13.30
N PHE A 175 19.86 3.44 12.90
CA PHE A 175 19.40 4.51 13.79
C PHE A 175 18.46 3.99 14.89
N LEU A 176 17.48 3.17 14.54
CA LEU A 176 16.54 2.58 15.50
C LEU A 176 17.27 1.71 16.53
N GLN A 177 18.21 0.85 16.10
CA GLN A 177 19.00 0.01 16.99
C GLN A 177 19.89 0.80 17.96
N LYS A 178 20.37 1.99 17.55
CA LYS A 178 21.16 2.87 18.42
C LYS A 178 20.31 3.66 19.41
N ARG A 179 19.07 4.00 19.05
CA ARG A 179 18.19 4.87 19.86
C ARG A 179 17.22 4.09 20.73
N LEU A 180 16.76 2.94 20.26
CA LEU A 180 15.84 2.08 20.99
C LEU A 180 16.62 0.97 21.70
N ARG A 181 16.18 0.66 22.92
CA ARG A 181 16.62 -0.57 23.59
C ARG A 181 15.84 -1.72 23.00
N VAL A 182 16.45 -2.45 22.07
CA VAL A 182 15.81 -3.57 21.39
C VAL A 182 16.19 -4.87 22.08
N THR A 183 15.20 -5.72 22.38
CA THR A 183 15.47 -7.08 22.89
C THR A 183 16.01 -7.96 21.76
N PRO A 184 16.97 -8.89 22.08
CA PRO A 184 17.49 -9.80 21.05
C PRO A 184 16.45 -10.80 20.54
N GLU A 185 15.43 -11.09 21.35
CA GLU A 185 14.40 -12.11 21.08
C GLU A 185 12.99 -11.52 21.00
N LEU A 186 12.12 -12.23 20.29
CA LEU A 186 10.69 -11.98 20.27
C LEU A 186 10.06 -12.36 21.62
N HIS A 187 9.13 -11.56 22.12
CA HIS A 187 8.39 -11.79 23.36
C HIS A 187 6.90 -12.03 23.04
N GLY A 188 6.60 -13.18 22.48
CA GLY A 188 5.26 -13.47 21.96
C GLY A 188 4.83 -12.41 20.94
N ASN A 189 3.64 -11.89 21.08
CA ASN A 189 3.07 -10.84 20.22
C ASN A 189 3.26 -9.40 20.76
N ALA A 190 4.09 -9.20 21.82
CA ALA A 190 4.28 -7.89 22.43
C ALA A 190 5.21 -6.99 21.59
N PHE A 191 4.83 -5.74 21.40
CA PHE A 191 5.68 -4.71 20.78
C PHE A 191 6.67 -4.12 21.77
N LEU A 192 6.23 -3.92 23.02
CA LEU A 192 7.05 -3.36 24.09
C LEU A 192 6.98 -4.27 25.31
N VAL A 193 8.11 -4.44 26.00
CA VAL A 193 8.21 -5.25 27.22
C VAL A 193 8.96 -4.48 28.29
N ARG A 194 8.62 -4.71 29.57
CA ARG A 194 9.37 -4.18 30.70
C ARG A 194 10.44 -5.19 31.11
N ARG A 195 11.67 -4.74 31.13
CA ARG A 195 12.82 -5.55 31.56
C ARG A 195 13.78 -4.72 32.43
N PRO A 196 14.53 -5.33 33.31
CA PRO A 196 15.57 -4.64 34.05
C PRO A 196 16.63 -4.11 33.09
N ILE A 197 17.25 -2.97 33.45
CA ILE A 197 18.29 -2.33 32.63
C ILE A 197 19.61 -3.11 32.67
N SER A 198 19.83 -3.93 33.71
CA SER A 198 21.00 -4.81 33.94
C SER A 198 20.60 -6.01 34.77
N ASP A 199 21.43 -7.04 34.79
CA ASP A 199 21.19 -8.26 35.58
C ASP A 199 21.45 -8.08 37.10
N ALA A 200 21.72 -6.85 37.55
CA ALA A 200 21.94 -6.55 38.95
C ALA A 200 20.63 -6.69 39.78
N PRO A 201 20.71 -7.28 41.00
CA PRO A 201 19.56 -7.35 41.89
C PRO A 201 18.96 -5.96 42.16
N GLY A 202 17.66 -5.77 41.94
CA GLY A 202 16.99 -4.48 42.13
C GLY A 202 17.16 -3.49 40.99
N ALA A 203 17.65 -3.88 39.82
CA ALA A 203 17.77 -2.99 38.66
C ALA A 203 16.44 -2.41 38.24
N LYS A 204 16.47 -1.11 37.86
CA LYS A 204 15.30 -0.37 37.41
C LYS A 204 14.67 -1.01 36.19
N GLN A 205 13.36 -1.26 36.24
CA GLN A 205 12.59 -1.72 35.13
C GLN A 205 12.38 -0.59 34.10
N VAL A 206 12.72 -0.84 32.84
CA VAL A 206 12.55 0.11 31.74
C VAL A 206 11.85 -0.57 30.56
N TRP A 207 11.29 0.25 29.66
CA TRP A 207 10.67 -0.26 28.45
C TRP A 207 11.74 -0.63 27.42
N TRP A 208 11.57 -1.81 26.84
CA TRP A 208 12.36 -2.31 25.72
C TRP A 208 11.45 -2.53 24.53
N ALA A 209 11.90 -2.14 23.36
CA ALA A 209 11.27 -2.48 22.09
C ALA A 209 11.59 -3.94 21.73
N THR A 210 10.63 -4.65 21.15
CA THR A 210 10.88 -5.98 20.60
C THR A 210 11.24 -5.89 19.12
N PRO A 211 11.84 -6.93 18.51
CA PRO A 211 12.03 -6.98 17.07
C PRO A 211 10.73 -6.79 16.29
N LEU A 212 9.58 -7.20 16.87
CA LEU A 212 8.25 -6.99 16.27
C LEU A 212 7.88 -5.50 16.15
N PHE A 213 8.24 -4.68 17.15
CA PHE A 213 8.04 -3.23 17.10
C PHE A 213 8.95 -2.58 16.06
N VAL A 214 10.19 -3.00 15.96
CA VAL A 214 11.11 -2.50 14.93
C VAL A 214 10.61 -2.88 13.54
N ALA A 215 10.12 -4.11 13.35
CA ALA A 215 9.51 -4.54 12.10
C ALA A 215 8.28 -3.68 11.74
N LEU A 216 7.42 -3.31 12.72
CA LEU A 216 6.30 -2.40 12.50
C LEU A 216 6.78 -1.03 11.99
N ILE A 217 7.75 -0.41 12.66
CA ILE A 217 8.31 0.88 12.21
C ILE A 217 8.89 0.77 10.80
N MET A 218 9.60 -0.33 10.50
CA MET A 218 10.17 -0.53 9.16
C MET A 218 9.10 -0.68 8.08
N VAL A 219 7.98 -1.34 8.39
CA VAL A 219 6.81 -1.45 7.49
C VAL A 219 6.17 -0.09 7.26
N GLU A 220 5.97 0.71 8.32
CA GLU A 220 5.41 2.07 8.21
C GLU A 220 6.28 2.99 7.36
N VAL A 221 7.59 2.95 7.58
CA VAL A 221 8.53 3.78 6.81
C VAL A 221 8.62 3.30 5.36
N ALA A 222 8.55 1.99 5.11
CA ALA A 222 8.49 1.47 3.75
C ALA A 222 7.22 1.97 3.04
N ASP A 223 6.05 1.93 3.69
CA ASP A 223 4.82 2.47 3.10
C ASP A 223 4.92 3.99 2.86
N LEU A 224 5.53 4.74 3.77
CA LEU A 224 5.77 6.17 3.57
C LEU A 224 6.65 6.45 2.33
N VAL A 225 7.70 5.65 2.12
CA VAL A 225 8.55 5.74 0.92
C VAL A 225 7.74 5.46 -0.34
N PHE A 226 6.90 4.41 -0.35
CA PHE A 226 6.03 4.10 -1.48
C PHE A 226 4.95 5.17 -1.71
N ALA A 227 4.48 5.82 -0.63
CA ALA A 227 3.52 6.90 -0.74
C ALA A 227 4.09 8.14 -1.47
N VAL A 228 5.41 8.33 -1.46
CA VAL A 228 6.08 9.40 -2.24
C VAL A 228 5.84 9.23 -3.74
N ASP A 229 5.74 7.99 -4.23
CA ASP A 229 5.44 7.70 -5.64
C ASP A 229 3.92 7.67 -5.92
N SER A 230 3.13 7.04 -5.03
CA SER A 230 1.72 6.79 -5.26
C SER A 230 0.83 8.03 -5.08
N VAL A 231 1.13 8.89 -4.09
CA VAL A 231 0.32 10.10 -3.85
C VAL A 231 0.39 11.07 -5.04
N PRO A 232 1.58 11.42 -5.60
CA PRO A 232 1.64 12.18 -6.86
C PRO A 232 0.91 11.52 -8.03
N ALA A 233 0.97 10.19 -8.15
CA ALA A 233 0.29 9.47 -9.22
C ALA A 233 -1.23 9.65 -9.17
N ILE A 234 -1.83 9.63 -7.97
CA ILE A 234 -3.27 9.86 -7.81
C ILE A 234 -3.62 11.33 -8.05
N PHE A 235 -2.81 12.28 -7.57
CA PHE A 235 -3.02 13.70 -7.84
C PHE A 235 -2.93 14.07 -9.34
N ALA A 236 -2.21 13.28 -10.12
CA ALA A 236 -2.19 13.41 -11.59
C ALA A 236 -3.49 12.95 -12.26
N ILE A 237 -4.33 12.18 -11.56
CA ILE A 237 -5.65 11.72 -12.04
C ILE A 237 -6.72 12.72 -11.62
N THR A 238 -6.77 13.06 -10.34
CA THR A 238 -7.76 13.97 -9.76
C THR A 238 -7.12 14.82 -8.66
N GLN A 239 -7.64 16.04 -8.50
CA GLN A 239 -7.24 16.94 -7.40
C GLN A 239 -8.28 16.99 -6.29
N ASP A 240 -9.36 16.21 -6.38
CA ASP A 240 -10.38 16.09 -5.34
C ASP A 240 -9.82 15.29 -4.14
N PRO A 241 -9.63 15.92 -2.96
CA PRO A 241 -9.04 15.25 -1.81
C PRO A 241 -9.86 14.05 -1.31
N PHE A 242 -11.19 14.10 -1.47
CA PHE A 242 -12.07 12.99 -1.08
C PHE A 242 -11.81 11.77 -1.96
N ILE A 243 -11.75 11.95 -3.28
CA ILE A 243 -11.47 10.86 -4.23
C ILE A 243 -10.07 10.30 -4.01
N VAL A 244 -9.06 11.19 -3.87
CA VAL A 244 -7.66 10.80 -3.62
C VAL A 244 -7.56 9.95 -2.35
N TYR A 245 -8.14 10.41 -1.24
CA TYR A 245 -8.01 9.72 0.04
C TYR A 245 -8.81 8.41 0.08
N THR A 246 -10.06 8.44 -0.37
CA THR A 246 -10.94 7.26 -0.29
C THR A 246 -10.48 6.13 -1.20
N SER A 247 -10.05 6.42 -2.44
CA SER A 247 -9.50 5.41 -3.35
C SER A 247 -8.22 4.77 -2.79
N ASN A 248 -7.37 5.59 -2.17
CA ASN A 248 -6.13 5.17 -1.55
C ASN A 248 -6.39 4.23 -0.36
N ILE A 249 -7.23 4.66 0.58
CA ILE A 249 -7.52 3.87 1.80
C ILE A 249 -8.21 2.55 1.47
N PHE A 250 -9.21 2.53 0.58
CA PHE A 250 -9.84 1.26 0.17
C PHE A 250 -8.87 0.30 -0.51
N ALA A 251 -7.92 0.83 -1.30
CA ALA A 251 -6.89 -0.03 -1.91
C ALA A 251 -5.98 -0.69 -0.87
N ILE A 252 -5.66 0.01 0.22
CA ILE A 252 -4.76 -0.45 1.27
C ILE A 252 -5.45 -1.37 2.28
N LEU A 253 -6.73 -1.14 2.59
CA LEU A 253 -7.47 -1.96 3.56
C LEU A 253 -7.36 -3.46 3.29
N GLY A 254 -7.33 -3.86 2.02
CA GLY A 254 -7.12 -5.25 1.63
C GLY A 254 -5.65 -5.71 1.57
N LEU A 255 -4.67 -4.86 1.92
CA LEU A 255 -3.24 -5.18 1.78
C LEU A 255 -2.84 -6.37 2.65
N ARG A 256 -3.39 -6.47 3.86
CA ARG A 256 -3.11 -7.59 4.77
C ARG A 256 -3.56 -8.93 4.18
N ALA A 257 -4.79 -9.00 3.69
CA ALA A 257 -5.29 -10.20 3.04
C ALA A 257 -4.48 -10.51 1.78
N LEU A 258 -4.14 -9.48 0.99
CA LEU A 258 -3.30 -9.60 -0.19
C LEU A 258 -1.91 -10.11 0.16
N TYR A 259 -1.31 -9.67 1.28
CA TYR A 259 -0.02 -10.14 1.75
C TYR A 259 0.01 -11.66 1.93
N PHE A 260 -0.92 -12.23 2.69
CA PHE A 260 -0.95 -13.68 2.92
C PHE A 260 -1.26 -14.48 1.65
N ALA A 261 -2.07 -13.92 0.73
CA ALA A 261 -2.34 -14.53 -0.55
C ALA A 261 -1.11 -14.51 -1.48
N LEU A 262 -0.39 -13.37 -1.55
CA LEU A 262 0.74 -13.19 -2.45
C LEU A 262 2.04 -13.76 -1.90
N ALA A 263 2.26 -13.76 -0.58
CA ALA A 263 3.50 -14.30 0.02
C ALA A 263 3.78 -15.76 -0.42
N ALA A 264 2.73 -16.53 -0.75
CA ALA A 264 2.87 -17.89 -1.26
C ALA A 264 3.20 -17.97 -2.77
N VAL A 265 2.93 -16.89 -3.54
CA VAL A 265 3.03 -16.90 -5.01
C VAL A 265 3.75 -15.66 -5.58
N ILE A 266 4.46 -14.94 -4.73
CA ILE A 266 5.08 -13.65 -5.06
C ILE A 266 6.01 -13.73 -6.29
N HIS A 267 6.71 -14.85 -6.46
CA HIS A 267 7.57 -15.09 -7.63
C HIS A 267 6.82 -15.12 -8.97
N ARG A 268 5.49 -15.35 -8.96
CA ARG A 268 4.68 -15.36 -10.18
C ARG A 268 4.37 -13.97 -10.72
N PHE A 269 4.55 -12.92 -9.91
CA PHE A 269 4.24 -11.55 -10.25
C PHE A 269 5.47 -10.66 -10.45
N GLN A 270 6.66 -11.25 -10.55
CA GLN A 270 7.93 -10.52 -10.71
C GLN A 270 7.97 -9.59 -11.93
N TYR A 271 7.19 -9.87 -12.98
CA TYR A 271 7.13 -9.05 -14.19
C TYR A 271 6.08 -7.93 -14.11
N LEU A 272 5.25 -7.87 -13.05
CA LEU A 272 4.23 -6.83 -12.88
C LEU A 272 4.87 -5.43 -12.75
N LYS A 273 6.09 -5.35 -12.21
CA LYS A 273 6.87 -4.12 -12.10
C LYS A 273 7.03 -3.36 -13.44
N TYR A 274 7.11 -4.05 -14.56
CA TYR A 274 7.18 -3.40 -15.88
C TYR A 274 5.86 -2.71 -16.25
N ALA A 275 4.73 -3.33 -15.93
CA ALA A 275 3.43 -2.69 -16.13
C ALA A 275 3.27 -1.46 -15.25
N LEU A 276 3.68 -1.54 -13.98
CA LEU A 276 3.66 -0.40 -13.05
C LEU A 276 4.56 0.74 -13.53
N ALA A 277 5.77 0.43 -13.99
CA ALA A 277 6.69 1.41 -14.57
C ALA A 277 6.06 2.13 -15.78
N LEU A 278 5.41 1.38 -16.69
CA LEU A 278 4.71 1.96 -17.84
C LEU A 278 3.52 2.83 -17.42
N ILE A 279 2.79 2.44 -16.37
CA ILE A 279 1.71 3.25 -15.81
C ILE A 279 2.25 4.57 -15.25
N LEU A 280 3.35 4.53 -14.48
CA LEU A 280 3.97 5.76 -13.95
C LEU A 280 4.45 6.69 -15.08
N VAL A 281 5.05 6.13 -16.14
CA VAL A 281 5.45 6.91 -17.33
C VAL A 281 4.22 7.50 -18.02
N PHE A 282 3.15 6.73 -18.18
CA PHE A 282 1.90 7.20 -18.77
C PHE A 282 1.28 8.34 -17.95
N ILE A 283 1.19 8.17 -16.63
CA ILE A 283 0.59 9.17 -15.73
C ILE A 283 1.46 10.44 -15.69
N GLY A 284 2.78 10.30 -15.55
CA GLY A 284 3.71 11.43 -15.58
C GLY A 284 3.65 12.19 -16.92
N GLY A 285 3.62 11.46 -18.05
CA GLY A 285 3.47 12.04 -19.38
C GLY A 285 2.13 12.77 -19.58
N LYS A 286 1.04 12.24 -19.01
CA LYS A 286 -0.28 12.84 -19.05
C LYS A 286 -0.33 14.24 -18.42
N ILE A 287 0.46 14.50 -17.36
CA ILE A 287 0.54 15.82 -16.71
C ILE A 287 1.07 16.85 -17.71
N PHE A 288 2.14 16.53 -18.42
CA PHE A 288 2.73 17.43 -19.42
C PHE A 288 1.85 17.56 -20.66
N TYR A 289 1.22 16.46 -21.11
CA TYR A 289 0.27 16.49 -22.21
C TYR A 289 -0.91 17.46 -21.93
N ALA A 290 -1.44 17.42 -20.70
CA ALA A 290 -2.56 18.24 -20.29
C ALA A 290 -2.28 19.75 -20.37
N GLN A 291 -1.00 20.17 -20.34
CA GLN A 291 -0.60 21.57 -20.47
C GLN A 291 -0.88 22.13 -21.87
N TRP A 292 -0.69 21.33 -22.91
CA TRP A 292 -0.84 21.81 -24.31
C TRP A 292 -2.11 21.39 -24.98
N PHE A 293 -2.67 20.24 -24.61
CA PHE A 293 -3.81 19.63 -25.28
C PHE A 293 -5.07 19.52 -24.41
N GLY A 294 -5.00 19.99 -23.14
CA GLY A 294 -6.09 19.86 -22.19
C GLY A 294 -6.10 18.50 -21.46
N LYS A 295 -6.90 18.42 -20.39
CA LYS A 295 -7.00 17.20 -19.58
C LYS A 295 -7.59 16.04 -20.39
N PRO A 296 -6.91 14.89 -20.52
CA PRO A 296 -7.48 13.70 -21.15
C PRO A 296 -8.72 13.21 -20.39
N ASP A 297 -9.62 12.55 -21.12
CA ASP A 297 -10.80 11.91 -20.55
C ASP A 297 -10.40 10.90 -19.45
N PRO A 298 -11.01 10.95 -18.26
CA PRO A 298 -10.78 9.98 -17.18
C PRO A 298 -11.05 8.54 -17.61
N MET A 299 -12.03 8.29 -18.47
CA MET A 299 -12.30 6.95 -19.02
C MET A 299 -11.16 6.43 -19.88
N PHE A 300 -10.49 7.30 -20.65
CA PHE A 300 -9.28 6.95 -21.39
C PHE A 300 -8.17 6.52 -20.41
N SER A 301 -7.94 7.29 -19.34
CA SER A 301 -6.93 6.95 -18.32
C SER A 301 -7.24 5.62 -17.64
N LEU A 302 -8.50 5.37 -17.28
CA LEU A 302 -8.95 4.11 -16.69
C LEU A 302 -8.69 2.92 -17.65
N THR A 303 -9.04 3.08 -18.92
CA THR A 303 -8.88 2.03 -19.93
C THR A 303 -7.41 1.68 -20.15
N VAL A 304 -6.55 2.69 -20.30
CA VAL A 304 -5.09 2.47 -20.47
C VAL A 304 -4.50 1.79 -19.24
N THR A 305 -4.82 2.27 -18.04
CA THR A 305 -4.33 1.69 -16.79
C THR A 305 -4.78 0.24 -16.63
N PHE A 306 -6.07 -0.05 -16.86
CA PHE A 306 -6.60 -1.40 -16.80
C PHE A 306 -5.95 -2.32 -17.85
N GLY A 307 -5.77 -1.84 -19.08
CA GLY A 307 -5.10 -2.57 -20.14
C GLY A 307 -3.65 -2.93 -19.81
N LEU A 308 -2.87 -1.96 -19.31
CA LEU A 308 -1.48 -2.17 -18.90
C LEU A 308 -1.37 -3.15 -17.72
N LEU A 309 -2.25 -3.04 -16.71
CA LEU A 309 -2.28 -3.97 -15.58
C LEU A 309 -2.63 -5.38 -16.02
N THR A 310 -3.68 -5.53 -16.82
CA THR A 310 -4.11 -6.84 -17.31
C THR A 310 -3.00 -7.48 -18.15
N ALA A 311 -2.38 -6.72 -19.06
CA ALA A 311 -1.26 -7.19 -19.86
C ALA A 311 -0.08 -7.60 -18.98
N GLY A 312 0.26 -6.82 -17.94
CA GLY A 312 1.33 -7.13 -16.99
C GLY A 312 1.07 -8.42 -16.21
N VAL A 313 -0.15 -8.60 -15.70
CA VAL A 313 -0.54 -9.84 -14.99
C VAL A 313 -0.47 -11.05 -15.92
N VAL A 314 -1.08 -10.96 -17.09
CA VAL A 314 -1.07 -12.06 -18.08
C VAL A 314 0.36 -12.41 -18.51
N TYR A 315 1.18 -11.40 -18.83
CA TYR A 315 2.58 -11.60 -19.19
C TYR A 315 3.37 -12.24 -18.05
N SER A 316 3.20 -11.76 -16.82
CA SER A 316 3.88 -12.29 -15.65
C SER A 316 3.53 -13.77 -15.42
N LEU A 317 2.26 -14.13 -15.47
CA LEU A 317 1.80 -15.52 -15.33
C LEU A 317 2.30 -16.43 -16.47
N TYR A 318 2.29 -15.93 -17.72
CA TYR A 318 2.78 -16.68 -18.87
C TYR A 318 4.27 -16.96 -18.77
N ARG A 319 5.07 -15.94 -18.48
CA ARG A 319 6.53 -16.02 -18.42
C ARG A 319 6.99 -16.93 -17.30
N THR A 320 6.41 -16.77 -16.09
CA THR A 320 6.75 -17.60 -14.91
C THR A 320 6.41 -19.08 -15.13
N ARG A 321 5.33 -19.38 -15.87
CA ARG A 321 5.03 -20.76 -16.26
C ARG A 321 6.12 -21.36 -17.17
N LYS A 322 6.65 -20.58 -18.09
CA LYS A 322 7.70 -21.03 -19.02
C LYS A 322 9.03 -21.24 -18.30
N ASP A 323 9.39 -20.33 -17.40
CA ASP A 323 10.65 -20.40 -16.62
C ASP A 323 10.62 -21.57 -15.61
N GLY A 324 9.47 -21.86 -14.98
CA GLY A 324 9.28 -23.01 -14.08
C GLY A 324 9.26 -24.37 -14.81
N GLY A 325 8.87 -24.41 -16.08
CA GLY A 325 8.92 -25.63 -16.91
C GLY A 325 10.34 -26.00 -17.39
N SER A 326 11.21 -25.00 -17.52
CA SER A 326 12.60 -25.18 -17.95
C SER A 326 13.52 -25.74 -16.84
N GLY A 327 13.19 -25.52 -15.56
CA GLY A 327 13.96 -26.02 -14.42
C GLY A 327 13.65 -27.46 -14.02
N ALA A 328 12.48 -28.00 -14.38
CA ALA A 328 12.08 -29.36 -14.05
C ALA A 328 12.72 -30.44 -14.95
N GLY A 329 13.35 -30.06 -16.06
CA GLY A 329 14.00 -30.97 -16.98
C GLY A 329 15.48 -31.27 -16.70
N ALA A 330 16.09 -30.60 -15.69
CA ALA A 330 17.54 -30.69 -15.42
C ALA A 330 17.93 -31.60 -14.25
N LEU A 331 16.99 -32.26 -13.60
CA LEU A 331 17.25 -33.30 -12.59
C LEU A 331 16.93 -34.68 -13.19
N SER A 332 17.74 -35.13 -14.16
CA SER A 332 17.87 -36.53 -14.49
C SER A 332 18.67 -37.23 -13.39
N PRO A 333 18.17 -38.30 -12.74
CA PRO A 333 18.96 -39.12 -11.84
C PRO A 333 19.92 -39.94 -12.69
N GLY A 334 21.17 -39.54 -12.73
CA GLY A 334 22.27 -40.32 -13.29
C GLY A 334 22.91 -41.16 -12.22
N ALA A 335 22.69 -42.49 -12.31
CA ALA A 335 23.47 -43.63 -11.83
C ALA A 335 24.02 -43.57 -10.39
#